data_2eca39f8a29bff3bdd61fffa081c2819
#
_entry.id   2eca39f8a29bff3bdd61fffa081c2819
#
_cell.length_a   1.000
_cell.length_b   1.000
_cell.length_c   1.000
_cell.angle_alpha   90.00
_cell.angle_beta   90.00
_cell.angle_gamma   90.00
#
_symmetry.space_group_name_H-M   'P 1'
#
loop_
_entity.id
_entity.type
_entity.pdbx_description
1 polymer ?
#
loop_
_entity_poly.entity_id
_entity_poly.type
_entity_poly.pdbx_seq_one_letter_code
_entity_poly.pdbx_strand_id
1 'polypeptide(L)'
;EQSDDSQQQPTCELCQHMEAMIRAMRWRFDLLSLAWAVALFVLLVLLATVGARWGWVRSFFGDVLAVAWVYVVFKTFVAARVLPLALAAFGVGLLVELGQFLASTWHLHIPNRALRIVLGATADWWDVLAYAIGFVAVLAVEGAVRKLRAGRPPASAPRSSMPAR
;
A
#
# COMPACT_ATOMS: atom_id res chain seq x y z
N GLU A 1 49.06 15.80 -25.41
CA GLU A 1 48.98 14.97 -24.16
C GLU A 1 47.65 15.20 -23.52
N GLN A 2 46.73 14.36 -23.86
CA GLN A 2 45.28 14.44 -23.62
C GLN A 2 44.95 13.58 -22.39
N SER A 3 44.85 14.25 -21.27
CA SER A 3 44.36 13.62 -20.05
C SER A 3 42.84 13.60 -20.08
N ASP A 4 42.27 12.53 -20.59
CA ASP A 4 40.87 12.21 -20.48
C ASP A 4 40.57 11.65 -19.08
N ASP A 5 40.38 12.57 -18.13
CA ASP A 5 39.85 12.24 -16.81
C ASP A 5 38.36 12.00 -16.92
N SER A 6 38.00 10.79 -17.35
CA SER A 6 36.67 10.24 -17.21
C SER A 6 36.32 10.18 -15.72
N GLN A 7 35.73 11.25 -15.23
CA GLN A 7 35.10 11.28 -13.89
C GLN A 7 33.92 10.29 -13.87
N GLN A 8 34.24 9.02 -13.64
CA GLN A 8 33.28 8.04 -13.17
C GLN A 8 32.86 8.44 -11.77
N GLN A 9 31.84 9.30 -11.70
CA GLN A 9 31.12 9.49 -10.43
C GLN A 9 30.62 8.13 -9.95
N PRO A 10 30.95 7.71 -8.72
CA PRO A 10 30.35 6.52 -8.13
C PRO A 10 28.88 6.82 -7.94
N THR A 11 28.07 6.43 -8.91
CA THR A 11 26.62 6.42 -8.75
C THR A 11 26.32 5.45 -7.62
N CYS A 12 25.89 5.99 -6.49
CA CYS A 12 25.56 5.23 -5.29
C CYS A 12 24.61 4.08 -5.71
N GLU A 13 24.96 2.83 -5.39
CA GLU A 13 24.13 1.65 -5.69
C GLU A 13 22.68 1.84 -5.25
N LEU A 14 22.47 2.57 -4.17
CA LEU A 14 21.16 2.95 -3.67
C LEU A 14 20.40 3.83 -4.67
N CYS A 15 21.07 4.78 -5.33
CA CYS A 15 20.48 5.64 -6.34
C CYS A 15 20.09 4.85 -7.59
N GLN A 16 20.95 3.94 -8.05
CA GLN A 16 20.65 3.06 -9.19
C GLN A 16 19.49 2.11 -8.90
N HIS A 17 19.40 1.57 -7.68
CA HIS A 17 18.30 0.73 -7.25
C HIS A 17 16.98 1.53 -7.19
N MET A 18 17.04 2.75 -6.72
CA MET A 18 15.89 3.64 -6.62
C MET A 18 15.40 4.08 -8.01
N GLU A 19 16.30 4.43 -8.92
CA GLU A 19 15.95 4.73 -10.31
C GLU A 19 15.37 3.53 -11.05
N ALA A 20 15.93 2.33 -10.87
CA ALA A 20 15.39 1.11 -11.46
C ALA A 20 13.98 0.79 -10.92
N MET A 21 13.74 1.07 -9.64
CA MET A 21 12.43 0.91 -9.01
C MET A 21 11.40 1.91 -9.55
N ILE A 22 11.80 3.16 -9.76
CA ILE A 22 10.95 4.22 -10.33
C ILE A 22 10.64 3.95 -11.80
N ARG A 23 11.63 3.52 -12.61
CA ARG A 23 11.45 3.14 -14.02
C ARG A 23 10.54 1.92 -14.22
N ALA A 24 10.49 1.02 -13.23
CA ALA A 24 9.60 -0.14 -13.26
C ALA A 24 8.14 0.22 -12.92
N MET A 25 7.88 1.46 -12.50
CA MET A 25 6.56 1.96 -12.12
C MET A 25 5.78 2.32 -13.39
N ARG A 26 4.88 1.44 -13.84
CA ARG A 26 4.01 1.69 -15.01
C ARG A 26 2.61 2.05 -14.53
N TRP A 27 2.06 3.12 -15.07
CA TRP A 27 0.66 3.45 -14.86
C TRP A 27 -0.21 2.38 -15.51
N ARG A 28 -1.09 1.79 -14.72
CA ARG A 28 -2.02 0.78 -15.18
C ARG A 28 -3.31 0.91 -14.38
N PHE A 29 -4.43 0.93 -15.06
CA PHE A 29 -5.74 0.92 -14.42
C PHE A 29 -6.26 -0.52 -14.31
N ASP A 30 -6.40 -1.05 -13.10
CA ASP A 30 -6.90 -2.39 -12.82
C ASP A 30 -8.28 -2.32 -12.16
N LEU A 31 -9.32 -2.64 -12.94
CA LEU A 31 -10.71 -2.64 -12.49
C LEU A 31 -10.97 -3.60 -11.32
N LEU A 32 -10.28 -4.74 -11.27
CA LEU A 32 -10.43 -5.69 -10.18
C LEU A 32 -9.89 -5.12 -8.87
N SER A 33 -8.74 -4.47 -8.92
CA SER A 33 -8.18 -3.77 -7.76
C SER A 33 -9.06 -2.60 -7.34
N LEU A 34 -9.66 -1.88 -8.29
CA LEU A 34 -10.64 -0.84 -7.98
C LEU A 34 -11.87 -1.39 -7.24
N ALA A 35 -12.43 -2.51 -7.70
CA ALA A 35 -13.55 -3.14 -7.02
C ALA A 35 -13.21 -3.52 -5.57
N TRP A 36 -12.01 -4.06 -5.33
CA TRP A 36 -11.51 -4.34 -3.98
C TRP A 36 -11.30 -3.06 -3.16
N ALA A 37 -10.80 -1.98 -3.77
CA ALA A 37 -10.65 -0.70 -3.08
C ALA A 37 -12.01 -0.15 -2.63
N VAL A 38 -13.03 -0.22 -3.49
CA VAL A 38 -14.40 0.19 -3.14
C VAL A 38 -14.98 -0.70 -2.04
N ALA A 39 -14.81 -2.01 -2.12
CA ALA A 39 -15.29 -2.94 -1.09
C ALA A 39 -14.64 -2.67 0.28
N LEU A 40 -13.32 -2.47 0.32
CA LEU A 40 -12.61 -2.10 1.55
C LEU A 40 -13.03 -0.74 2.08
N PHE A 41 -13.28 0.24 1.22
CA PHE A 41 -13.78 1.54 1.61
C PHE A 41 -15.17 1.44 2.28
N VAL A 42 -16.08 0.69 1.67
CA VAL A 42 -17.41 0.43 2.26
C VAL A 42 -17.26 -0.26 3.62
N LEU A 43 -16.36 -1.23 3.74
CA LEU A 43 -16.08 -1.91 5.01
C LEU A 43 -15.55 -0.94 6.07
N LEU A 44 -14.63 -0.03 5.70
CA LEU A 44 -14.13 1.03 6.59
C LEU A 44 -15.25 1.95 7.06
N VAL A 45 -16.15 2.38 6.16
CA VAL A 45 -17.31 3.21 6.51
C VAL A 45 -18.25 2.46 7.44
N LEU A 46 -18.54 1.19 7.16
CA LEU A 46 -19.37 0.35 8.04
C LEU A 46 -18.73 0.19 9.42
N LEU A 47 -17.42 -0.07 9.48
CA LEU A 47 -16.70 -0.16 10.74
C LEU A 47 -16.73 1.17 11.51
N ALA A 48 -16.62 2.29 10.81
CA ALA A 48 -16.67 3.62 11.42
C ALA A 48 -18.06 3.96 11.98
N THR A 49 -19.13 3.52 11.31
CA THR A 49 -20.52 3.87 11.68
C THR A 49 -21.13 2.84 12.63
N VAL A 50 -21.13 1.56 12.27
CA VAL A 50 -21.74 0.49 13.06
C VAL A 50 -20.86 0.08 14.23
N GLY A 51 -19.54 0.08 14.04
CA GLY A 51 -18.55 -0.25 15.07
C GLY A 51 -18.36 0.82 16.14
N ALA A 52 -19.11 1.92 16.13
CA ALA A 52 -18.97 3.03 17.07
C ALA A 52 -19.03 2.60 18.55
N ARG A 53 -19.69 1.49 18.84
CA ARG A 53 -19.83 0.93 20.20
C ARG A 53 -18.61 0.12 20.67
N TRP A 54 -17.69 -0.23 19.77
CA TRP A 54 -16.55 -1.11 20.05
C TRP A 54 -15.26 -0.35 20.45
N GLY A 55 -15.35 0.97 20.59
CA GLY A 55 -14.29 1.82 21.12
C GLY A 55 -12.92 1.56 20.49
N TRP A 56 -11.96 1.15 21.30
CA TRP A 56 -10.57 0.87 20.91
C TRP A 56 -10.43 -0.19 19.80
N VAL A 57 -11.21 -1.27 19.86
CA VAL A 57 -11.14 -2.35 18.85
C VAL A 57 -11.43 -1.81 17.45
N ARG A 58 -12.43 -0.93 17.32
CA ARG A 58 -12.79 -0.29 16.06
C ARG A 58 -11.63 0.55 15.49
N SER A 59 -10.98 1.35 16.35
CA SER A 59 -9.86 2.19 15.92
C SER A 59 -8.73 1.32 15.36
N PHE A 60 -8.27 0.36 16.13
CA PHE A 60 -7.19 -0.53 15.75
C PHE A 60 -7.44 -1.29 14.44
N PHE A 61 -8.62 -1.92 14.29
CA PHE A 61 -8.97 -2.62 13.04
C PHE A 61 -9.17 -1.64 11.88
N GLY A 62 -9.66 -0.43 12.16
CA GLY A 62 -9.78 0.63 11.17
C GLY A 62 -8.43 0.98 10.56
N ASP A 63 -7.40 1.12 11.38
CA ASP A 63 -6.05 1.49 10.95
C ASP A 63 -5.37 0.36 10.15
N VAL A 64 -5.53 -0.89 10.60
CA VAL A 64 -5.08 -2.07 9.84
C VAL A 64 -5.72 -2.10 8.44
N LEU A 65 -7.04 -1.89 8.36
CA LEU A 65 -7.77 -1.87 7.09
C LEU A 65 -7.44 -0.64 6.24
N ALA A 66 -7.13 0.50 6.86
CA ALA A 66 -6.75 1.72 6.14
C ALA A 66 -5.45 1.51 5.34
N VAL A 67 -4.44 0.85 5.92
CA VAL A 67 -3.20 0.50 5.19
C VAL A 67 -3.50 -0.45 4.03
N ALA A 68 -4.33 -1.46 4.24
CA ALA A 68 -4.74 -2.38 3.19
C ALA A 68 -5.51 -1.65 2.06
N TRP A 69 -6.38 -0.72 2.42
CA TRP A 69 -7.11 0.11 1.47
C TRP A 69 -6.20 1.00 0.65
N VAL A 70 -5.28 1.74 1.27
CA VAL A 70 -4.30 2.59 0.58
C VAL A 70 -3.43 1.76 -0.36
N TYR A 71 -2.99 0.57 0.07
CA TYR A 71 -2.25 -0.36 -0.77
C TYR A 71 -3.04 -0.74 -2.03
N VAL A 72 -4.32 -1.13 -1.89
CA VAL A 72 -5.16 -1.53 -3.02
C VAL A 72 -5.45 -0.36 -3.94
N VAL A 73 -5.64 0.86 -3.40
CA VAL A 73 -5.75 2.10 -4.19
C VAL A 73 -4.49 2.31 -5.03
N PHE A 74 -3.30 2.24 -4.43
CA PHE A 74 -2.05 2.34 -5.19
C PHE A 74 -1.93 1.27 -6.26
N LYS A 75 -2.28 0.03 -5.95
CA LYS A 75 -2.27 -1.10 -6.88
C LYS A 75 -3.23 -0.91 -8.06
N THR A 76 -4.31 -0.15 -7.88
CA THR A 76 -5.25 0.18 -8.95
C THR A 76 -4.61 1.04 -10.04
N PHE A 77 -3.74 1.98 -9.65
CA PHE A 77 -3.17 2.95 -10.59
C PHE A 77 -1.73 2.61 -11.00
N VAL A 78 -1.01 1.84 -10.18
CA VAL A 78 0.43 1.62 -10.35
C VAL A 78 0.74 0.13 -10.42
N ALA A 79 1.26 -0.31 -11.56
CA ALA A 79 1.83 -1.64 -11.71
C ALA A 79 3.28 -1.64 -11.20
N ALA A 80 3.46 -1.98 -9.94
CA ALA A 80 4.77 -2.13 -9.32
C ALA A 80 4.85 -3.43 -8.50
N ARG A 81 6.04 -3.73 -7.96
CA ARG A 81 6.21 -4.85 -7.02
C ARG A 81 5.40 -4.60 -5.76
N VAL A 82 4.95 -5.67 -5.10
CA VAL A 82 4.12 -5.59 -3.88
C VAL A 82 4.80 -4.83 -2.76
N LEU A 83 6.09 -5.10 -2.54
CA LEU A 83 6.83 -4.52 -1.42
C LEU A 83 6.89 -2.98 -1.45
N PRO A 84 7.30 -2.31 -2.56
CA PRO A 84 7.32 -0.85 -2.58
C PRO A 84 5.92 -0.23 -2.45
N LEU A 85 4.87 -0.84 -3.00
CA LEU A 85 3.51 -0.36 -2.82
C LEU A 85 3.03 -0.50 -1.38
N ALA A 86 3.35 -1.62 -0.73
CA ALA A 86 3.01 -1.85 0.67
C ALA A 86 3.78 -0.90 1.60
N LEU A 87 5.08 -0.64 1.32
CA LEU A 87 5.88 0.35 2.05
C LEU A 87 5.33 1.76 1.86
N ALA A 88 4.90 2.12 0.65
CA ALA A 88 4.28 3.41 0.39
C ALA A 88 2.96 3.57 1.18
N ALA A 89 2.12 2.53 1.22
CA ALA A 89 0.89 2.55 2.01
C ALA A 89 1.15 2.67 3.51
N PHE A 90 2.12 1.93 4.03
CA PHE A 90 2.58 2.05 5.42
C PHE A 90 3.13 3.45 5.70
N GLY A 91 3.94 4.00 4.79
CA GLY A 91 4.49 5.36 4.88
C GLY A 91 3.40 6.44 4.95
N VAL A 92 2.29 6.28 4.23
CA VAL A 92 1.13 7.18 4.35
C VAL A 92 0.57 7.16 5.78
N GLY A 93 0.41 5.99 6.40
CA GLY A 93 -0.01 5.88 7.79
C GLY A 93 0.95 6.62 8.74
N LEU A 94 2.27 6.38 8.60
CA LEU A 94 3.28 7.09 9.40
C LEU A 94 3.26 8.62 9.20
N LEU A 95 3.01 9.09 7.97
CA LEU A 95 2.89 10.52 7.69
C LEU A 95 1.68 11.14 8.36
N VAL A 96 0.57 10.42 8.45
CA VAL A 96 -0.62 10.86 9.18
C VAL A 96 -0.29 11.00 10.67
N GLU A 97 0.34 9.99 11.29
CA GLU A 97 0.76 10.03 12.68
C GLU A 97 1.75 11.16 12.96
N LEU A 98 2.74 11.33 12.10
CA LEU A 98 3.69 12.43 12.21
C LEU A 98 2.97 13.79 12.12
N GLY A 99 2.00 13.93 11.21
CA GLY A 99 1.19 15.14 11.09
C GLY A 99 0.37 15.42 12.35
N GLN A 100 -0.21 14.40 12.98
CA GLN A 100 -0.93 14.50 14.26
C GLN A 100 0.00 14.92 15.39
N PHE A 101 1.17 14.28 15.49
CA PHE A 101 2.18 14.61 16.48
C PHE A 101 2.64 16.08 16.36
N LEU A 102 2.96 16.53 15.15
CA LEU A 102 3.37 17.91 14.90
C LEU A 102 2.24 18.90 15.20
N ALA A 103 1.00 18.59 14.77
CA ALA A 103 -0.15 19.44 15.04
C ALA A 103 -0.43 19.58 16.54
N SER A 104 -0.29 18.50 17.33
CA SER A 104 -0.47 18.52 18.77
C SER A 104 0.65 19.27 19.48
N THR A 105 1.90 19.09 19.05
CA THR A 105 3.09 19.73 19.67
C THR A 105 3.10 21.24 19.41
N TRP A 106 2.70 21.68 18.23
CA TRP A 106 2.69 23.10 17.87
C TRP A 106 1.36 23.80 18.16
N HIS A 107 0.42 23.11 18.80
CA HIS A 107 -0.91 23.65 19.15
C HIS A 107 -1.61 24.29 17.93
N LEU A 108 -1.42 23.70 16.73
CA LEU A 108 -1.97 24.23 15.50
C LEU A 108 -3.50 24.17 15.55
N HIS A 109 -4.12 25.34 15.53
CA HIS A 109 -5.57 25.42 15.43
C HIS A 109 -6.00 25.08 14.00
N ILE A 110 -6.46 23.84 13.79
CA ILE A 110 -6.93 23.38 12.47
C ILE A 110 -8.39 23.81 12.31
N PRO A 111 -8.68 24.84 11.49
CA PRO A 111 -10.04 25.38 11.36
C PRO A 111 -10.95 24.42 10.57
N ASN A 112 -10.38 23.54 9.76
CA ASN A 112 -11.14 22.59 8.94
C ASN A 112 -11.59 21.39 9.78
N ARG A 113 -12.91 21.25 9.94
CA ARG A 113 -13.53 20.17 10.72
C ARG A 113 -13.20 18.78 10.17
N ALA A 114 -13.14 18.61 8.85
CA ALA A 114 -12.80 17.33 8.22
C ALA A 114 -11.33 16.94 8.49
N LEU A 115 -10.39 17.89 8.37
CA LEU A 115 -8.98 17.65 8.67
C LEU A 115 -8.77 17.29 10.15
N ARG A 116 -9.48 17.94 11.05
CA ARG A 116 -9.43 17.66 12.49
C ARG A 116 -9.97 16.26 12.83
N ILE A 117 -10.95 15.76 12.09
CA ILE A 117 -11.47 14.40 12.26
C ILE A 117 -10.46 13.38 11.74
N VAL A 118 -9.85 13.64 10.58
CA VAL A 118 -8.87 12.74 9.94
C VAL A 118 -7.56 12.70 10.71
N LEU A 119 -7.08 13.86 11.16
CA LEU A 119 -5.82 13.96 11.92
C LEU A 119 -5.97 13.54 13.40
N GLY A 120 -7.19 13.32 13.90
CA GLY A 120 -7.40 12.91 15.28
C GLY A 120 -6.97 13.98 16.30
N ALA A 121 -7.03 13.64 17.59
CA ALA A 121 -6.68 14.56 18.68
C ALA A 121 -5.28 14.29 19.24
N THR A 122 -4.75 13.09 19.12
CA THR A 122 -3.48 12.66 19.72
C THR A 122 -2.84 11.56 18.87
N ALA A 123 -1.52 11.69 18.66
CA ALA A 123 -0.73 10.60 18.08
C ALA A 123 -0.66 9.42 19.06
N ASP A 124 -0.92 8.20 18.59
CA ASP A 124 -0.90 7.01 19.44
C ASP A 124 0.03 5.93 18.83
N TRP A 125 0.92 5.40 19.67
CA TRP A 125 1.81 4.30 19.27
C TRP A 125 1.06 3.03 18.85
N TRP A 126 -0.17 2.85 19.33
CA TRP A 126 -1.03 1.74 18.92
C TRP A 126 -1.44 1.82 17.45
N ASP A 127 -1.58 3.03 16.91
CA ASP A 127 -1.92 3.25 15.51
C ASP A 127 -0.73 2.87 14.62
N VAL A 128 0.51 3.20 15.02
CA VAL A 128 1.74 2.76 14.33
C VAL A 128 1.84 1.23 14.31
N LEU A 129 1.51 0.55 15.42
CA LEU A 129 1.47 -0.90 15.50
C LEU A 129 0.40 -1.48 14.58
N ALA A 130 -0.79 -0.88 14.54
CA ALA A 130 -1.87 -1.29 13.65
C ALA A 130 -1.45 -1.16 12.17
N TYR A 131 -0.77 -0.07 11.78
CA TYR A 131 -0.22 0.10 10.43
C TYR A 131 0.83 -0.97 10.10
N ALA A 132 1.72 -1.31 11.03
CA ALA A 132 2.70 -2.37 10.85
C ALA A 132 2.03 -3.74 10.64
N ILE A 133 0.98 -4.05 11.40
CA ILE A 133 0.18 -5.27 11.23
C ILE A 133 -0.54 -5.25 9.87
N GLY A 134 -1.12 -4.13 9.46
CA GLY A 134 -1.74 -3.94 8.15
C GLY A 134 -0.75 -4.20 7.01
N PHE A 135 0.46 -3.68 7.12
CA PHE A 135 1.55 -3.91 6.18
C PHE A 135 1.89 -5.42 6.06
N VAL A 136 2.10 -6.10 7.20
CA VAL A 136 2.39 -7.54 7.21
C VAL A 136 1.22 -8.36 6.65
N ALA A 137 -0.01 -8.00 6.98
CA ALA A 137 -1.21 -8.65 6.46
C ALA A 137 -1.30 -8.53 4.92
N VAL A 138 -1.02 -7.37 4.36
CA VAL A 138 -0.97 -7.16 2.90
C VAL A 138 0.07 -8.08 2.25
N LEU A 139 1.28 -8.15 2.80
CA LEU A 139 2.33 -9.03 2.27
C LEU A 139 1.94 -10.51 2.35
N ALA A 140 1.33 -10.93 3.46
CA ALA A 140 0.87 -12.30 3.65
C ALA A 140 -0.23 -12.69 2.65
N VAL A 141 -1.24 -11.84 2.46
CA VAL A 141 -2.34 -12.06 1.50
C VAL A 141 -1.80 -12.13 0.07
N GLU A 142 -0.96 -11.20 -0.34
CA GLU A 142 -0.36 -11.22 -1.69
C GLU A 142 0.53 -12.44 -1.91
N GLY A 143 1.30 -12.84 -0.88
CA GLY A 143 2.09 -14.07 -0.90
C GLY A 143 1.22 -15.33 -1.07
N ALA A 144 0.12 -15.41 -0.33
CA ALA A 144 -0.84 -16.51 -0.43
C ALA A 144 -1.50 -16.55 -1.83
N VAL A 145 -1.96 -15.41 -2.33
CA VAL A 145 -2.56 -15.31 -3.68
C VAL A 145 -1.58 -15.74 -4.78
N ARG A 146 -0.32 -15.37 -4.66
CA ARG A 146 0.72 -15.79 -5.62
C ARG A 146 0.94 -17.29 -5.58
N LYS A 147 1.02 -17.89 -4.39
CA LYS A 147 1.17 -19.36 -4.23
C LYS A 147 -0.01 -20.11 -4.85
N LEU A 148 -1.24 -19.66 -4.61
CA LEU A 148 -2.45 -20.27 -5.18
C LEU A 148 -2.49 -20.19 -6.71
N ARG A 149 -2.02 -19.07 -7.29
CA ARG A 149 -1.93 -18.91 -8.75
C ARG A 149 -0.85 -19.79 -9.38
N ALA A 150 0.29 -19.94 -8.71
CA ALA A 150 1.39 -20.78 -9.17
C ALA A 150 1.06 -22.28 -9.12
N GLY A 151 0.19 -22.72 -8.21
CA GLY A 151 -0.24 -24.12 -8.09
C GLY A 151 -1.35 -24.55 -9.07
N ARG A 152 -1.87 -23.63 -9.91
CA ARG A 152 -2.83 -24.02 -10.95
C ARG A 152 -2.10 -24.64 -12.13
N PRO A 153 -2.39 -25.93 -12.48
CA PRO A 153 -1.81 -26.55 -13.68
C PRO A 153 -2.24 -25.73 -14.92
N PRO A 154 -1.36 -25.62 -15.95
CA PRO A 154 -1.74 -24.95 -17.19
C PRO A 154 -2.98 -25.64 -17.75
N ALA A 155 -4.00 -24.84 -18.10
CA ALA A 155 -5.19 -25.34 -18.79
C ALA A 155 -4.71 -26.17 -19.98
N SER A 156 -5.08 -27.47 -20.01
CA SER A 156 -4.66 -28.43 -21.01
C SER A 156 -4.78 -27.82 -22.41
N ALA A 157 -3.65 -27.71 -23.09
CA ALA A 157 -3.62 -27.30 -24.49
C ALA A 157 -4.63 -28.14 -25.27
N PRO A 158 -5.41 -27.58 -26.22
CA PRO A 158 -6.31 -28.34 -27.03
C PRO A 158 -5.51 -29.44 -27.74
N ARG A 159 -5.90 -30.69 -27.52
CA ARG A 159 -5.33 -31.83 -28.26
C ARG A 159 -5.47 -31.51 -29.73
N SER A 160 -4.34 -31.24 -30.39
CA SER A 160 -4.27 -31.21 -31.85
C SER A 160 -4.83 -32.51 -32.35
N SER A 161 -5.99 -32.45 -33.01
CA SER A 161 -6.55 -33.56 -33.73
C SER A 161 -5.53 -34.01 -34.78
N MET A 162 -4.98 -35.20 -34.57
CA MET A 162 -4.11 -35.89 -35.48
C MET A 162 -4.91 -36.14 -36.76
N PRO A 163 -4.46 -35.76 -37.97
CA PRO A 163 -5.16 -36.14 -39.19
C PRO A 163 -5.02 -37.65 -39.39
N ALA A 164 -6.18 -38.32 -39.49
CA ALA A 164 -6.24 -39.69 -39.90
C ALA A 164 -5.71 -39.81 -41.32
N ARG A 165 -4.79 -40.75 -41.56
CA ARG A 165 -4.35 -41.22 -42.88
C ARG A 165 -5.39 -42.19 -43.45
#